data_6bfb89b315d452cd50fd2ece54013dd1
#
_entry.id   6bfb89b315d452cd50fd2ece54013dd1
#
_cell.length_a   1.000
_cell.length_b   1.000
_cell.length_c   1.000
_cell.angle_alpha   90.00
_cell.angle_beta   90.00
_cell.angle_gamma   90.00
#
_symmetry.space_group_name_H-M   'P 1'
#
loop_
_entity.id
_entity.type
_entity.pdbx_description
1 polymer ?
#
loop_
_entity_poly.entity_id
_entity_poly.type
_entity_poly.pdbx_seq_one_letter_code
_entity_poly.pdbx_strand_id
1 'polypeptide(L)'
;MKLRACIVDTETTGFSHAGDDLIELGLVLFEFDGLTGDVGGIIAEYSGLQDPGREIPYGATQAHGMTWDDLRGHSLNDAEVRAILARASLLVAHNARFDRGFVAKLYPEVTRSEWRCSMDGIPWRTKGFRSKGLQELLSDHGLRVDAVHRALDDARNTLRLLSQRQPDGRT
;
A
#
# COMPACT_ATOMS: atom_id res chain seq x y z
N MET A 1 0.46 -14.54 -19.49
CA MET A 1 1.29 -15.19 -18.44
C MET A 1 0.84 -14.66 -17.07
N LYS A 2 0.33 -15.54 -16.20
CA LYS A 2 -0.13 -15.12 -14.87
C LYS A 2 1.04 -14.87 -13.93
N LEU A 3 1.12 -13.68 -13.40
CA LEU A 3 2.06 -13.22 -12.39
C LEU A 3 1.30 -12.83 -11.12
N ARG A 4 2.02 -12.66 -10.02
CA ARG A 4 1.46 -12.22 -8.74
C ARG A 4 2.17 -10.96 -8.26
N ALA A 5 1.38 -9.97 -7.88
CA ALA A 5 1.88 -8.78 -7.21
C ALA A 5 1.18 -8.59 -5.87
N CYS A 6 1.84 -7.87 -4.97
CA CYS A 6 1.25 -7.48 -3.70
C CYS A 6 1.27 -5.96 -3.59
N ILE A 7 0.09 -5.37 -3.42
CA ILE A 7 0.01 -3.98 -2.98
C ILE A 7 0.35 -3.93 -1.50
N VAL A 8 1.18 -2.97 -1.16
CA VAL A 8 1.63 -2.71 0.21
C VAL A 8 1.27 -1.26 0.55
N ASP A 9 0.65 -1.06 1.68
CA ASP A 9 0.38 0.26 2.23
C ASP A 9 0.61 0.26 3.73
N THR A 10 1.05 1.40 4.28
CA THR A 10 1.44 1.51 5.69
C THR A 10 0.94 2.79 6.33
N GLU A 11 0.44 2.68 7.58
CA GLU A 11 0.31 3.83 8.47
C GLU A 11 1.47 3.85 9.47
N THR A 12 1.90 5.04 9.84
CA THR A 12 3.13 5.24 10.61
C THR A 12 2.97 6.33 11.67
N THR A 13 3.88 6.39 12.64
CA THR A 13 3.92 7.48 13.63
C THR A 13 4.44 8.79 13.06
N GLY A 14 4.93 8.81 11.81
CA GLY A 14 5.47 9.98 11.13
C GLY A 14 6.20 9.63 9.84
N PHE A 15 7.01 10.54 9.31
CA PHE A 15 7.59 10.42 7.97
C PHE A 15 9.06 9.95 7.96
N SER A 16 9.70 9.85 9.11
CA SER A 16 11.13 9.53 9.20
C SER A 16 11.36 8.04 9.37
N HIS A 17 11.93 7.37 8.38
CA HIS A 17 12.30 5.96 8.49
C HIS A 17 13.25 5.67 9.67
N ALA A 18 14.05 6.66 10.11
CA ALA A 18 14.97 6.51 11.22
C ALA A 18 14.30 6.68 12.59
N GLY A 19 13.32 7.58 12.70
CA GLY A 19 12.73 8.00 13.97
C GLY A 19 11.29 7.56 14.19
N ASP A 20 10.60 7.14 13.16
CA ASP A 20 9.19 6.77 13.22
C ASP A 20 8.97 5.27 12.99
N ASP A 21 7.81 4.79 13.40
CA ASP A 21 7.47 3.39 13.43
C ASP A 21 6.26 3.09 12.54
N LEU A 22 6.25 1.89 11.94
CA LEU A 22 5.08 1.34 11.30
C LEU A 22 4.06 0.93 12.37
N ILE A 23 2.81 1.34 12.20
CA ILE A 23 1.72 1.05 13.14
C ILE A 23 0.56 0.29 12.52
N GLU A 24 0.38 0.34 11.22
CA GLU A 24 -0.57 -0.50 10.49
C GLU A 24 0.05 -0.95 9.18
N LEU A 25 -0.20 -2.21 8.80
CA LEU A 25 0.23 -2.79 7.54
C LEU A 25 -0.98 -3.37 6.81
N GLY A 26 -1.19 -2.93 5.58
CA GLY A 26 -2.16 -3.47 4.65
C GLY A 26 -1.47 -4.16 3.47
N LEU A 27 -1.89 -5.39 3.16
CA LEU A 27 -1.39 -6.15 2.00
C LEU A 27 -2.56 -6.66 1.17
N VAL A 28 -2.45 -6.53 -0.15
CA VAL A 28 -3.39 -7.13 -1.10
C VAL A 28 -2.60 -7.90 -2.16
N LEU A 29 -2.58 -9.22 -2.05
CA LEU A 29 -1.96 -10.11 -3.03
C LEU A 29 -2.96 -10.43 -4.14
N PHE A 30 -2.60 -10.22 -5.39
CA PHE A 30 -3.46 -10.44 -6.55
C PHE A 30 -2.72 -11.06 -7.73
N GLU A 31 -3.47 -11.65 -8.67
CA GLU A 31 -2.95 -12.10 -9.95
C GLU A 31 -3.17 -11.04 -11.03
N PHE A 32 -2.24 -10.99 -11.98
CA PHE A 32 -2.38 -10.16 -13.18
C PHE A 32 -1.76 -10.85 -14.38
N ASP A 33 -2.19 -10.49 -15.58
CA ASP A 33 -1.52 -10.95 -16.80
C ASP A 33 -0.32 -10.05 -17.12
N GLY A 34 0.88 -10.65 -17.13
CA GLY A 34 2.13 -9.93 -17.35
C GLY A 34 2.32 -9.37 -18.76
N LEU A 35 1.43 -9.69 -19.73
CA LEU A 35 1.46 -9.17 -21.09
C LEU A 35 0.47 -8.02 -21.29
N THR A 36 -0.74 -8.16 -20.74
CA THR A 36 -1.81 -7.18 -20.92
C THR A 36 -1.94 -6.21 -19.75
N GLY A 37 -1.43 -6.56 -18.57
CA GLY A 37 -1.64 -5.84 -17.32
C GLY A 37 -3.01 -6.11 -16.68
N ASP A 38 -3.89 -6.88 -17.32
CA ASP A 38 -5.24 -7.15 -16.80
C ASP A 38 -5.14 -7.78 -15.40
N VAL A 39 -5.81 -7.14 -14.45
CA VAL A 39 -5.92 -7.64 -13.07
C VAL A 39 -6.89 -8.81 -13.05
N GLY A 40 -6.45 -9.94 -12.49
CA GLY A 40 -7.26 -11.12 -12.30
C GLY A 40 -8.11 -11.02 -11.03
N GLY A 41 -7.74 -11.72 -9.98
CA GLY A 41 -8.46 -11.71 -8.70
C GLY A 41 -7.53 -11.50 -7.52
N ILE A 42 -8.11 -11.04 -6.40
CA ILE A 42 -7.42 -11.01 -5.11
C ILE A 42 -7.25 -12.44 -4.61
N ILE A 43 -6.03 -12.78 -4.21
CA ILE A 43 -5.65 -14.11 -3.71
C ILE A 43 -5.64 -14.14 -2.19
N ALA A 44 -5.15 -13.07 -1.58
CA ALA A 44 -5.07 -12.91 -0.14
C ALA A 44 -5.03 -11.42 0.24
N GLU A 45 -5.53 -11.12 1.42
CA GLU A 45 -5.45 -9.80 2.03
C GLU A 45 -4.95 -9.95 3.46
N TYR A 46 -4.30 -8.91 3.96
CA TYR A 46 -3.85 -8.83 5.33
C TYR A 46 -4.06 -7.41 5.85
N SER A 47 -4.52 -7.30 7.08
CA SER A 47 -4.55 -6.06 7.85
C SER A 47 -4.03 -6.38 9.25
N GLY A 48 -3.03 -5.66 9.70
CA GLY A 48 -2.47 -5.84 11.03
C GLY A 48 -2.00 -4.54 11.65
N LEU A 49 -2.15 -4.45 12.96
CA LEU A 49 -1.69 -3.33 13.79
C LEU A 49 -0.39 -3.70 14.49
N GLN A 50 0.45 -2.70 14.72
CA GLN A 50 1.71 -2.82 15.45
C GLN A 50 1.77 -1.76 16.54
N ASP A 51 1.98 -2.19 17.78
CA ASP A 51 2.22 -1.29 18.91
C ASP A 51 3.60 -0.62 18.76
N PRO A 52 3.70 0.71 18.67
CA PRO A 52 4.99 1.41 18.62
C PRO A 52 5.65 1.52 19.99
N GLY A 53 4.99 1.12 21.09
CA GLY A 53 5.47 1.23 22.45
C GLY A 53 5.58 2.68 22.96
N ARG A 54 4.95 3.63 22.30
CA ARG A 54 4.99 5.06 22.63
C ARG A 54 3.77 5.82 22.08
N GLU A 55 3.56 7.01 22.63
CA GLU A 55 2.53 7.92 22.14
C GLU A 55 2.72 8.26 20.65
N ILE A 56 1.59 8.35 19.95
CA ILE A 56 1.56 8.73 18.54
C ILE A 56 1.51 10.26 18.45
N PRO A 57 2.39 10.88 17.64
CA PRO A 57 2.34 12.31 17.40
C PRO A 57 0.97 12.76 16.88
N TYR A 58 0.48 13.89 17.41
CA TYR A 58 -0.84 14.42 17.07
C TYR A 58 -1.08 14.53 15.55
N GLY A 59 -0.07 14.96 14.78
CA GLY A 59 -0.19 15.05 13.32
C GLY A 59 -0.42 13.71 12.63
N ALA A 60 0.16 12.63 13.14
CA ALA A 60 -0.07 11.28 12.63
C ALA A 60 -1.49 10.80 13.00
N THR A 61 -1.90 10.97 14.27
CA THR A 61 -3.27 10.68 14.71
C THR A 61 -4.32 11.44 13.87
N GLN A 62 -4.06 12.69 13.51
CA GLN A 62 -4.97 13.45 12.63
C GLN A 62 -5.07 12.85 11.23
N ALA A 63 -4.03 12.20 10.74
CA ALA A 63 -4.03 11.58 9.42
C ALA A 63 -4.80 10.26 9.38
N HIS A 64 -4.52 9.32 10.28
CA HIS A 64 -5.07 7.96 10.24
C HIS A 64 -6.09 7.66 11.36
N GLY A 65 -6.32 8.60 12.30
CA GLY A 65 -7.33 8.49 13.36
C GLY A 65 -6.99 7.53 14.51
N MET A 66 -5.82 6.87 14.50
CA MET A 66 -5.43 5.93 15.56
C MET A 66 -4.64 6.61 16.67
N THR A 67 -4.90 6.19 17.89
CA THR A 67 -4.15 6.57 19.09
C THR A 67 -3.29 5.41 19.58
N TRP A 68 -2.37 5.66 20.51
CA TRP A 68 -1.61 4.56 21.09
C TRP A 68 -2.49 3.57 21.85
N ASP A 69 -3.57 4.02 22.48
CA ASP A 69 -4.50 3.13 23.18
C ASP A 69 -5.15 2.12 22.21
N ASP A 70 -5.39 2.50 20.96
CA ASP A 70 -5.92 1.60 19.92
C ASP A 70 -4.90 0.54 19.49
N LEU A 71 -3.61 0.81 19.67
CA LEU A 71 -2.51 -0.04 19.18
C LEU A 71 -1.84 -0.87 20.27
N ARG A 72 -2.07 -0.51 21.54
CA ARG A 72 -1.37 -1.09 22.67
C ARG A 72 -1.52 -2.61 22.73
N GLY A 73 -0.41 -3.32 22.74
CA GLY A 73 -0.35 -4.79 22.80
C GLY A 73 -0.58 -5.49 21.47
N HIS A 74 -0.83 -4.74 20.37
CA HIS A 74 -0.92 -5.33 19.04
C HIS A 74 0.46 -5.63 18.44
N SER A 75 0.54 -6.72 17.71
CA SER A 75 1.72 -7.06 16.90
C SER A 75 1.28 -7.70 15.58
N LEU A 76 2.04 -7.44 14.53
CA LEU A 76 1.81 -8.06 13.23
C LEU A 76 1.98 -9.59 13.33
N ASN A 77 1.19 -10.31 12.55
CA ASN A 77 1.39 -11.75 12.36
C ASN A 77 2.53 -11.97 11.35
N ASP A 78 3.76 -12.04 11.84
CA ASP A 78 4.96 -12.18 11.01
C ASP A 78 4.91 -13.36 10.05
N ALA A 79 4.36 -14.50 10.48
CA ALA A 79 4.27 -15.69 9.64
C ALA A 79 3.34 -15.46 8.45
N GLU A 80 2.20 -14.82 8.66
CA GLU A 80 1.23 -14.50 7.62
C GLU A 80 1.75 -13.43 6.66
N VAL A 81 2.34 -12.36 7.20
CA VAL A 81 2.96 -11.30 6.40
C VAL A 81 4.02 -11.87 5.48
N ARG A 82 4.97 -12.66 6.01
CA ARG A 82 6.03 -13.29 5.22
C ARG A 82 5.47 -14.27 4.17
N ALA A 83 4.44 -15.05 4.53
CA ALA A 83 3.82 -15.98 3.61
C ALA A 83 3.14 -15.27 2.42
N ILE A 84 2.53 -14.10 2.64
CA ILE A 84 1.92 -13.29 1.57
C ILE A 84 3.02 -12.67 0.70
N LEU A 85 3.99 -11.99 1.32
CA LEU A 85 5.09 -11.31 0.60
C LEU A 85 5.92 -12.28 -0.26
N ALA A 86 6.20 -13.47 0.25
CA ALA A 86 6.97 -14.50 -0.48
C ALA A 86 6.26 -15.04 -1.74
N ARG A 87 4.94 -14.88 -1.85
CA ARG A 87 4.15 -15.31 -3.01
C ARG A 87 4.11 -14.27 -4.13
N ALA A 88 4.55 -13.04 -3.87
CA ALA A 88 4.56 -11.97 -4.84
C ALA A 88 5.89 -11.92 -5.59
N SER A 89 5.85 -11.83 -6.91
CA SER A 89 7.01 -11.54 -7.75
C SER A 89 7.31 -10.04 -7.83
N LEU A 90 6.35 -9.21 -7.44
CA LEU A 90 6.41 -7.76 -7.52
C LEU A 90 5.68 -7.15 -6.32
N LEU A 91 6.29 -6.18 -5.65
CA LEU A 91 5.65 -5.36 -4.63
C LEU A 91 5.32 -3.98 -5.21
N VAL A 92 4.14 -3.47 -4.90
CA VAL A 92 3.65 -2.19 -5.41
C VAL A 92 3.14 -1.35 -4.25
N ALA A 93 3.45 -0.06 -4.24
CA ALA A 93 2.84 0.88 -3.30
C ALA A 93 2.58 2.22 -3.99
N HIS A 94 1.65 3.02 -3.44
CA HIS A 94 1.33 4.34 -4.00
C HIS A 94 2.29 5.43 -3.53
N ASN A 95 3.30 5.15 -2.86
CA ASN A 95 4.50 5.96 -2.58
C ASN A 95 5.60 4.99 -2.14
N ALA A 96 5.99 4.10 -3.02
CA ALA A 96 6.78 2.91 -2.69
C ALA A 96 8.07 3.21 -1.90
N ARG A 97 8.67 4.39 -2.08
CA ARG A 97 9.85 4.79 -1.30
C ARG A 97 9.52 4.90 0.19
N PHE A 98 8.33 5.39 0.51
CA PHE A 98 7.85 5.53 1.88
C PHE A 98 7.58 4.15 2.49
N ASP A 99 6.68 3.38 1.91
CA ASP A 99 6.24 2.08 2.44
C ASP A 99 7.39 1.08 2.54
N ARG A 100 8.20 0.98 1.48
CA ARG A 100 9.38 0.11 1.46
C ARG A 100 10.32 0.37 2.63
N GLY A 101 10.56 1.64 2.97
CA GLY A 101 11.45 2.03 4.06
C GLY A 101 10.96 1.54 5.42
N PHE A 102 9.66 1.66 5.70
CA PHE A 102 9.06 1.20 6.94
C PHE A 102 8.93 -0.32 7.01
N VAL A 103 8.46 -0.95 5.95
CA VAL A 103 8.33 -2.42 5.90
C VAL A 103 9.69 -3.09 6.02
N ALA A 104 10.74 -2.55 5.42
CA ALA A 104 12.10 -3.11 5.49
C ALA A 104 12.70 -3.09 6.91
N LYS A 105 12.21 -2.24 7.81
CA LYS A 105 12.65 -2.25 9.22
C LYS A 105 12.22 -3.54 9.93
N LEU A 106 11.05 -4.06 9.61
CA LEU A 106 10.48 -5.28 10.21
C LEU A 106 10.75 -6.52 9.36
N TYR A 107 10.78 -6.35 8.05
CA TYR A 107 10.93 -7.42 7.05
C TYR A 107 12.08 -7.06 6.08
N PRO A 108 13.35 -7.14 6.48
CA PRO A 108 14.49 -6.70 5.66
C PRO A 108 14.62 -7.47 4.32
N GLU A 109 14.05 -8.66 4.22
CA GLU A 109 14.01 -9.44 2.99
C GLU A 109 13.32 -8.71 1.82
N VAL A 110 12.37 -7.79 2.09
CA VAL A 110 11.67 -7.02 1.04
C VAL A 110 12.61 -6.06 0.28
N THR A 111 13.79 -5.80 0.80
CA THR A 111 14.80 -4.99 0.10
C THR A 111 15.32 -5.65 -1.17
N ARG A 112 15.20 -6.99 -1.27
CA ARG A 112 15.60 -7.79 -2.42
C ARG A 112 14.46 -8.00 -3.43
N SER A 113 13.23 -7.65 -3.05
CA SER A 113 12.06 -7.75 -3.92
C SER A 113 12.09 -6.65 -4.97
N GLU A 114 11.49 -6.91 -6.12
CA GLU A 114 11.20 -5.87 -7.10
C GLU A 114 10.07 -4.99 -6.59
N TRP A 115 10.27 -3.67 -6.62
CA TRP A 115 9.27 -2.68 -6.22
C TRP A 115 8.87 -1.79 -7.38
N ARG A 116 7.59 -1.46 -7.45
CA ARG A 116 7.03 -0.44 -8.35
C ARG A 116 6.25 0.59 -7.54
N CYS A 117 6.31 1.82 -7.99
CA CYS A 117 5.60 2.95 -7.40
C CYS A 117 4.48 3.38 -8.33
N SER A 118 3.22 3.27 -7.91
CA SER A 118 2.10 3.73 -8.73
C SER A 118 1.97 5.26 -8.76
N MET A 119 2.53 5.96 -7.78
CA MET A 119 2.53 7.42 -7.75
C MET A 119 3.54 8.04 -8.73
N ASP A 120 4.77 7.53 -8.75
CA ASP A 120 5.87 8.10 -9.54
C ASP A 120 6.22 7.28 -10.80
N GLY A 121 5.86 6.00 -10.82
CA GLY A 121 6.10 5.11 -11.95
C GLY A 121 5.11 5.30 -13.10
N ILE A 122 3.98 5.95 -12.86
CA ILE A 122 2.96 6.26 -13.88
C ILE A 122 3.00 7.76 -14.18
N PRO A 123 3.11 8.16 -15.46
CA PRO A 123 3.18 9.58 -15.84
C PRO A 123 1.80 10.24 -15.79
N TRP A 124 1.20 10.35 -14.61
CA TRP A 124 -0.16 10.86 -14.40
C TRP A 124 -0.42 12.21 -15.06
N ARG A 125 0.55 13.14 -14.98
CA ARG A 125 0.39 14.48 -15.59
C ARG A 125 0.29 14.43 -17.11
N THR A 126 1.06 13.58 -17.76
CA THR A 126 0.98 13.37 -19.22
C THR A 126 -0.31 12.67 -19.63
N LYS A 127 -0.92 11.94 -18.71
CA LYS A 127 -2.24 11.31 -18.89
C LYS A 127 -3.40 12.29 -18.59
N GLY A 128 -3.12 13.54 -18.24
CA GLY A 128 -4.13 14.60 -18.03
C GLY A 128 -4.57 14.79 -16.57
N PHE A 129 -3.98 14.06 -15.62
CA PHE A 129 -4.31 14.20 -14.20
C PHE A 129 -3.51 15.34 -13.57
N ARG A 130 -4.15 16.13 -12.70
CA ARG A 130 -3.53 17.30 -12.04
C ARG A 130 -2.70 16.89 -10.82
N SER A 131 -3.13 15.85 -10.11
CA SER A 131 -2.50 15.31 -8.92
C SER A 131 -1.96 13.92 -9.14
N LYS A 132 -1.05 13.49 -8.26
CA LYS A 132 -0.57 12.12 -8.14
C LYS A 132 -1.03 11.47 -6.83
N GLY A 133 -1.77 12.19 -6.00
CA GLY A 133 -2.31 11.66 -4.74
C GLY A 133 -3.37 10.60 -4.99
N LEU A 134 -3.41 9.56 -4.16
CA LEU A 134 -4.31 8.43 -4.34
C LEU A 134 -5.78 8.87 -4.37
N GLN A 135 -6.17 9.71 -3.42
CA GLN A 135 -7.56 10.15 -3.27
C GLN A 135 -8.03 10.98 -4.47
N GLU A 136 -7.19 11.91 -4.94
CA GLU A 136 -7.49 12.73 -6.11
C GLU A 136 -7.57 11.87 -7.37
N LEU A 137 -6.64 10.93 -7.57
CA LEU A 137 -6.69 10.02 -8.71
C LEU A 137 -7.92 9.13 -8.70
N LEU A 138 -8.33 8.62 -7.54
CA LEU A 138 -9.57 7.84 -7.41
C LEU A 138 -10.80 8.70 -7.77
N SER A 139 -10.86 9.92 -7.24
CA SER A 139 -11.93 10.88 -7.55
C SER A 139 -11.99 11.19 -9.04
N ASP A 140 -10.84 11.46 -9.67
CA ASP A 140 -10.75 11.76 -11.11
C ASP A 140 -11.19 10.57 -11.99
N HIS A 141 -11.05 9.34 -11.48
CA HIS A 141 -11.56 8.13 -12.13
C HIS A 141 -13.02 7.79 -11.75
N GLY A 142 -13.70 8.63 -10.98
CA GLY A 142 -15.07 8.40 -10.52
C GLY A 142 -15.20 7.24 -9.52
N LEU A 143 -14.11 6.86 -8.86
CA LEU A 143 -14.09 5.82 -7.85
C LEU A 143 -14.42 6.39 -6.48
N ARG A 144 -15.46 5.83 -5.83
CA ARG A 144 -15.77 6.21 -4.45
C ARG A 144 -14.72 5.67 -3.48
N VAL A 145 -14.38 6.49 -2.50
CA VAL A 145 -13.51 6.14 -1.38
C VAL A 145 -14.36 6.19 -0.13
N ASP A 146 -14.55 5.03 0.50
CA ASP A 146 -15.42 4.89 1.68
C ASP A 146 -14.66 5.06 3.00
N ALA A 147 -13.37 4.79 3.01
CA ALA A 147 -12.49 4.98 4.16
C ALA A 147 -11.18 5.64 3.72
N VAL A 148 -10.68 6.54 4.54
CA VAL A 148 -9.44 7.28 4.29
C VAL A 148 -8.45 6.90 5.39
N HIS A 149 -7.19 6.67 4.99
CA HIS A 149 -6.08 6.42 5.90
C HIS A 149 -6.25 5.18 6.78
N ARG A 150 -6.60 4.07 6.16
CA ARG A 150 -6.47 2.72 6.72
C ARG A 150 -5.70 1.87 5.71
N ALA A 151 -4.60 1.29 6.14
CA ALA A 151 -3.62 0.68 5.26
C ALA A 151 -4.22 -0.38 4.31
N LEU A 152 -5.11 -1.27 4.77
CA LEU A 152 -5.73 -2.25 3.88
C LEU A 152 -6.68 -1.58 2.86
N ASP A 153 -7.44 -0.58 3.28
CA ASP A 153 -8.38 0.10 2.39
C ASP A 153 -7.63 0.92 1.32
N ASP A 154 -6.53 1.57 1.68
CA ASP A 154 -5.69 2.30 0.73
C ASP A 154 -4.92 1.35 -0.21
N ALA A 155 -4.51 0.17 0.26
CA ALA A 155 -3.98 -0.89 -0.60
C ALA A 155 -5.04 -1.40 -1.61
N ARG A 156 -6.29 -1.62 -1.19
CA ARG A 156 -7.42 -1.98 -2.07
C ARG A 156 -7.71 -0.87 -3.07
N ASN A 157 -7.72 0.36 -2.63
CA ASN A 157 -7.94 1.53 -3.46
C ASN A 157 -6.82 1.70 -4.51
N THR A 158 -5.58 1.44 -4.14
CA THR A 158 -4.46 1.41 -5.08
C THR A 158 -4.67 0.32 -6.15
N LEU A 159 -5.12 -0.88 -5.77
CA LEU A 159 -5.44 -1.93 -6.74
C LEU A 159 -6.59 -1.52 -7.66
N ARG A 160 -7.66 -0.92 -7.10
CA ARG A 160 -8.80 -0.40 -7.89
C ARG A 160 -8.34 0.64 -8.91
N LEU A 161 -7.46 1.57 -8.51
CA LEU A 161 -6.88 2.56 -9.41
C LEU A 161 -6.08 1.90 -10.54
N LEU A 162 -5.22 0.95 -10.21
CA LEU A 162 -4.39 0.24 -11.19
C LEU A 162 -5.20 -0.67 -12.13
N SER A 163 -6.41 -1.06 -11.74
CA SER A 163 -7.33 -1.86 -12.54
C SER A 163 -8.12 -1.02 -13.57
N GLN A 164 -7.98 0.32 -13.53
CA GLN A 164 -8.69 1.18 -14.48
C GLN A 164 -8.05 1.08 -15.86
N ARG A 165 -8.87 0.77 -16.87
CA ARG A 165 -8.43 0.77 -18.26
C ARG A 165 -8.20 2.21 -18.72
N GLN A 166 -7.07 2.44 -19.34
CA GLN A 166 -6.80 3.71 -20.00
C GLN A 166 -7.75 3.91 -21.19
N PRO A 167 -7.98 5.16 -21.65
CA PRO A 167 -8.81 5.42 -22.82
C PRO A 167 -8.36 4.68 -24.09
N ASP A 168 -7.10 4.25 -24.14
CA ASP A 168 -6.53 3.42 -25.21
C ASP A 168 -6.77 1.90 -25.02
N GLY A 169 -7.55 1.51 -23.99
CA GLY A 169 -7.90 0.12 -23.70
C GLY A 169 -6.82 -0.68 -22.96
N ARG A 170 -5.70 -0.07 -22.56
CA ARG A 170 -4.64 -0.70 -21.75
C ARG A 170 -4.88 -0.49 -20.25
N THR A 171 -4.54 -1.45 -19.44
CA THR A 171 -4.52 -1.35 -17.97
C THR A 171 -3.19 -0.84 -17.49
#